data_7fb95e0e72cb63c0dbd6667f10d83aa4
#
_entry.id   7fb95e0e72cb63c0dbd6667f10d83aa4
#
_cell.length_a   1.000
_cell.length_b   1.000
_cell.length_c   1.000
_cell.angle_alpha   90.00
_cell.angle_beta   90.00
_cell.angle_gamma   90.00
#
_symmetry.space_group_name_H-M   'P 1'
#
loop_
_entity.id
_entity.type
_entity.pdbx_description
1 polymer ?
#
loop_
_entity_poly.entity_id
_entity_poly.type
_entity_poly.pdbx_seq_one_letter_code
_entity_poly.pdbx_strand_id
1 'polypeptide(L)'
;MIRSELVQKLCDDHPDLTVKEIERVVSAFFDSIINQLQRGGRVELRGFGAFSTRERDARKGRNPRTGDSVDVAAKRVPYFKPGKEMRERLNLQDSAPSS
;
A
#
# COMPACT_ATOMS: atom_id res chain seq x y z
N MET A 1 4.45 -9.20 8.73
CA MET A 1 4.49 -8.06 9.68
C MET A 1 3.14 -7.38 9.71
N ILE A 2 2.59 -7.18 10.88
CA ILE A 2 1.35 -6.44 11.06
C ILE A 2 1.67 -5.06 11.64
N ARG A 3 0.63 -4.20 11.69
CA ARG A 3 0.83 -2.81 12.13
C ARG A 3 1.45 -2.69 13.51
N SER A 4 1.01 -3.50 14.47
CA SER A 4 1.55 -3.45 15.84
C SER A 4 3.03 -3.83 15.88
N GLU A 5 3.44 -4.75 15.03
CA GLU A 5 4.85 -5.15 14.93
C GLU A 5 5.69 -4.02 14.33
N LEU A 6 5.14 -3.32 13.32
CA LEU A 6 5.81 -2.17 12.74
C LEU A 6 6.00 -1.07 13.78
N VAL A 7 4.95 -0.77 14.56
CA VAL A 7 5.01 0.23 15.62
C VAL A 7 6.07 -0.17 16.65
N GLN A 8 6.09 -1.44 17.05
CA GLN A 8 7.06 -1.91 18.03
C GLN A 8 8.50 -1.78 17.52
N LYS A 9 8.71 -2.11 16.26
CA LYS A 9 10.04 -1.97 15.67
C LYS A 9 10.50 -0.52 15.64
N LEU A 10 9.60 0.40 15.31
CA LEU A 10 9.92 1.82 15.33
C LEU A 10 10.20 2.32 16.75
N CYS A 11 9.48 1.80 17.76
CA CYS A 11 9.74 2.12 19.15
C CYS A 11 11.15 1.66 19.57
N ASP A 12 11.53 0.47 19.14
CA ASP A 12 12.86 -0.07 19.45
C ASP A 12 13.96 0.77 18.80
N ASP A 13 13.73 1.27 17.60
CA ASP A 13 14.69 2.10 16.87
C ASP A 13 14.72 3.54 17.38
N HIS A 14 13.66 3.99 18.05
CA HIS A 14 13.53 5.37 18.54
C HIS A 14 13.11 5.39 20.02
N PRO A 15 14.02 4.99 20.92
CA PRO A 15 13.68 4.86 22.34
C PRO A 15 13.34 6.18 23.03
N ASP A 16 13.63 7.30 22.39
CA ASP A 16 13.31 8.64 22.90
C ASP A 16 11.84 9.03 22.65
N LEU A 17 11.12 8.24 21.87
CA LEU A 17 9.71 8.49 21.56
C LEU A 17 8.82 7.49 22.29
N THR A 18 7.64 7.94 22.69
CA THR A 18 6.68 7.05 23.34
C THR A 18 5.95 6.23 22.27
N VAL A 19 5.38 5.11 22.68
CA VAL A 19 4.56 4.27 21.81
C VAL A 19 3.43 5.10 21.21
N LYS A 20 2.81 5.95 22.04
CA LYS A 20 1.69 6.79 21.61
C LYS A 20 2.10 7.79 20.53
N GLU A 21 3.28 8.39 20.68
CA GLU A 21 3.81 9.31 19.68
C GLU A 21 4.07 8.59 18.36
N ILE A 22 4.65 7.41 18.41
CA ILE A 22 4.94 6.62 17.20
C ILE A 22 3.65 6.17 16.52
N GLU A 23 2.65 5.73 17.29
CA GLU A 23 1.35 5.37 16.73
C GLU A 23 0.70 6.54 16.01
N ARG A 24 0.81 7.74 16.55
CA ARG A 24 0.29 8.95 15.90
C ARG A 24 0.98 9.23 14.58
N VAL A 25 2.29 9.11 14.55
CA VAL A 25 3.07 9.33 13.32
C VAL A 25 2.70 8.31 12.27
N VAL A 26 2.62 7.04 12.64
CA VAL A 26 2.25 5.96 11.72
C VAL A 26 0.84 6.19 11.17
N SER A 27 -0.10 6.53 12.04
CA SER A 27 -1.48 6.81 11.60
C SER A 27 -1.54 8.00 10.66
N ALA A 28 -0.86 9.09 11.00
CA ALA A 28 -0.85 10.29 10.17
C ALA A 28 -0.26 10.00 8.80
N PHE A 29 0.78 9.19 8.74
CA PHE A 29 1.42 8.80 7.48
C PHE A 29 0.44 8.07 6.56
N PHE A 30 -0.19 7.02 7.06
CA PHE A 30 -1.12 6.24 6.26
C PHE A 30 -2.38 7.01 5.91
N ASP A 31 -2.91 7.80 6.84
CA ASP A 31 -4.09 8.62 6.57
C ASP A 31 -3.80 9.67 5.50
N SER A 32 -2.61 10.24 5.48
CA SER A 32 -2.22 11.20 4.45
C SER A 32 -2.23 10.56 3.07
N ILE A 33 -1.75 9.33 2.96
CA ILE A 33 -1.79 8.59 1.69
C ILE A 33 -3.24 8.33 1.28
N ILE A 34 -4.05 7.83 2.20
CA ILE A 34 -5.45 7.49 1.91
C ILE A 34 -6.22 8.75 1.48
N ASN A 35 -6.05 9.84 2.20
CA ASN A 35 -6.74 11.09 1.90
C ASN A 35 -6.39 11.62 0.50
N GLN A 36 -5.12 11.53 0.12
CA GLN A 36 -4.70 11.96 -1.20
C GLN A 36 -5.32 11.08 -2.28
N LEU A 37 -5.35 9.77 -2.07
CA LEU A 37 -5.94 8.85 -3.03
C LEU A 37 -7.45 9.03 -3.13
N GLN A 38 -8.12 9.36 -2.03
CA GLN A 38 -9.56 9.65 -2.06
C GLN A 38 -9.90 10.81 -2.98
N ARG A 39 -9.01 11.78 -3.09
CA ARG A 39 -9.20 12.95 -3.96
C ARG A 39 -8.85 12.67 -5.40
N GLY A 40 -8.48 11.45 -5.73
CA GLY A 40 -8.06 11.08 -7.08
C GLY A 40 -6.62 11.44 -7.39
N GLY A 41 -5.84 11.84 -6.39
CA GLY A 41 -4.43 12.16 -6.54
C GLY A 41 -3.54 10.94 -6.43
N ARG A 42 -2.24 11.18 -6.44
CA ARG A 42 -1.25 10.13 -6.28
C ARG A 42 -0.21 10.57 -5.24
N VAL A 43 0.51 9.62 -4.70
CA VAL A 43 1.56 9.86 -3.72
C VAL A 43 2.83 9.22 -4.24
N GLU A 44 3.84 10.03 -4.54
CA GLU A 44 5.14 9.51 -4.96
C GLU A 44 6.12 9.61 -3.80
N LEU A 45 6.67 8.48 -3.42
CA LEU A 45 7.67 8.39 -2.36
C LEU A 45 8.98 7.94 -2.98
N ARG A 46 9.86 8.90 -3.22
CA ARG A 46 11.13 8.65 -3.91
C ARG A 46 11.91 7.56 -3.20
N GLY A 47 12.37 6.58 -3.97
CA GLY A 47 13.10 5.44 -3.43
C GLY A 47 12.21 4.30 -2.95
N PHE A 48 10.94 4.55 -2.75
CA PHE A 48 9.99 3.55 -2.29
C PHE A 48 9.02 3.12 -3.39
N GLY A 49 8.25 4.04 -3.90
CA GLY A 49 7.27 3.75 -4.93
C GLY A 49 6.21 4.82 -5.02
N ALA A 50 5.18 4.53 -5.77
CA ALA A 50 4.08 5.47 -5.98
C ALA A 50 2.75 4.78 -5.76
N PHE A 51 1.88 5.45 -5.01
CA PHE A 51 0.49 5.03 -4.81
C PHE A 51 -0.41 5.83 -5.74
N SER A 52 -1.35 5.16 -6.34
CA SER A 52 -2.38 5.80 -7.18
C SER A 52 -3.64 4.97 -7.09
N THR A 53 -4.66 5.39 -7.82
CA THR A 53 -5.88 4.60 -7.93
C THR A 53 -6.13 4.26 -9.39
N ARG A 54 -6.80 3.15 -9.61
CA ARG A 54 -7.25 2.75 -10.93
C ARG A 54 -8.75 2.52 -10.86
N GLU A 55 -9.45 2.92 -11.89
CA GLU A 55 -10.87 2.68 -11.99
C GLU A 55 -11.08 1.31 -12.63
N ARG A 56 -12.05 0.61 -12.10
CA ARG A 56 -12.56 -0.60 -12.73
C ARG A 56 -13.98 -0.30 -13.19
N ASP A 57 -14.22 -0.53 -14.49
CA ASP A 57 -15.53 -0.26 -15.06
C ASP A 57 -16.58 -1.19 -14.48
N ALA A 58 -17.82 -0.72 -14.50
CA ALA A 58 -18.96 -1.56 -14.18
C ALA A 58 -18.96 -2.77 -15.12
N ARG A 59 -19.28 -3.92 -14.59
CA ARG A 59 -19.26 -5.16 -15.35
C ARG A 59 -20.32 -6.11 -14.84
N LYS A 60 -20.57 -7.16 -15.61
CA LYS A 60 -21.41 -8.26 -15.19
C LYS A 60 -20.53 -9.29 -14.49
N GLY A 61 -20.91 -9.63 -13.26
CA GLY A 61 -20.30 -10.72 -12.54
C GLY A 61 -21.26 -11.90 -12.52
N ARG A 62 -20.86 -12.93 -11.81
CA ARG A 62 -21.69 -14.13 -11.65
C ARG A 62 -21.72 -14.52 -10.18
N ASN A 63 -22.94 -14.78 -9.68
CA ASN A 63 -23.12 -15.24 -8.33
C ASN A 63 -22.66 -16.70 -8.24
N PRO A 64 -21.63 -17.01 -7.43
CA PRO A 64 -21.11 -18.39 -7.36
C PRO A 64 -22.09 -19.37 -6.72
N ARG A 65 -23.12 -18.89 -6.01
CA ARG A 65 -24.11 -19.76 -5.37
C ARG A 65 -25.21 -20.17 -6.32
N THR A 66 -25.67 -19.24 -7.14
CA THR A 66 -26.83 -19.46 -8.01
C THR A 66 -26.47 -19.50 -9.48
N GLY A 67 -25.29 -19.03 -9.85
CA GLY A 67 -24.87 -18.91 -11.24
C GLY A 67 -25.49 -17.74 -11.98
N ASP A 68 -26.34 -16.95 -11.32
CA ASP A 68 -26.99 -15.82 -11.94
C ASP A 68 -26.02 -14.67 -12.20
N SER A 69 -26.29 -13.90 -13.26
CA SER A 69 -25.56 -12.66 -13.54
C SER A 69 -25.91 -11.61 -12.51
N VAL A 70 -24.90 -10.88 -12.04
CA VAL A 70 -25.08 -9.75 -11.15
C VAL A 70 -24.33 -8.55 -11.71
N ASP A 71 -24.85 -7.36 -11.51
CA ASP A 71 -24.17 -6.14 -11.94
C ASP A 71 -23.13 -5.77 -10.89
N VAL A 72 -21.91 -5.55 -11.33
CA VAL A 72 -20.82 -5.08 -10.48
C VAL A 72 -20.58 -3.62 -10.83
N ALA A 73 -20.80 -2.75 -9.83
CA ALA A 73 -20.64 -1.31 -10.03
C ALA A 73 -19.19 -0.95 -10.29
N ALA A 74 -18.98 0.15 -11.01
CA ALA A 74 -17.66 0.72 -11.17
C ALA A 74 -17.09 1.13 -9.81
N LYS A 75 -15.80 0.95 -9.63
CA LYS A 75 -15.14 1.35 -8.39
C LYS A 75 -13.67 1.68 -8.63
N ARG A 76 -13.11 2.44 -7.71
CA ARG A 76 -11.69 2.74 -7.73
C ARG A 76 -10.96 1.78 -6.79
N VAL A 77 -9.82 1.30 -7.22
CA VAL A 77 -8.97 0.41 -6.41
C VAL A 77 -7.59 1.03 -6.25
N PRO A 78 -6.94 0.79 -5.12
CA PRO A 78 -5.58 1.28 -4.93
C PRO A 78 -4.62 0.52 -5.83
N TYR A 79 -3.58 1.21 -6.24
CA TYR A 79 -2.52 0.63 -7.04
C TYR A 79 -1.18 1.15 -6.52
N PHE A 80 -0.25 0.24 -6.29
CA PHE A 80 1.09 0.58 -5.87
C PHE A 80 2.09 0.13 -6.92
N LYS A 81 2.92 1.07 -7.38
CA LYS A 81 4.03 0.75 -8.28
C LYS A 81 5.33 0.93 -7.51
N PRO A 82 6.10 -0.14 -7.32
CA PRO A 82 7.38 -0.02 -6.62
C PRO A 82 8.37 0.84 -7.39
N GLY A 83 9.17 1.58 -6.67
CA GLY A 83 10.22 2.40 -7.26
C GLY A 83 11.45 1.56 -7.60
N LYS A 84 12.37 2.20 -8.31
CA LYS A 84 13.60 1.53 -8.76
C LYS A 84 14.41 0.99 -7.59
N GLU A 85 14.62 1.80 -6.57
CA GLU A 85 15.42 1.39 -5.42
C GLU A 85 14.83 0.19 -4.69
N MET A 86 13.51 0.20 -4.48
CA MET A 86 12.84 -0.93 -3.85
C MET A 86 13.00 -2.20 -4.69
N ARG A 87 12.79 -2.10 -6.00
CA ARG A 87 12.93 -3.25 -6.88
C ARG A 87 14.34 -3.81 -6.86
N GLU A 88 15.35 -2.94 -6.87
CA GLU A 88 16.74 -3.35 -6.81
C GLU A 88 17.05 -4.05 -5.50
N ARG A 89 16.59 -3.51 -4.38
CA ARG A 89 16.84 -4.11 -3.08
C ARG A 89 16.18 -5.47 -2.91
N LEU A 90 14.98 -5.64 -3.48
CA LEU A 90 14.29 -6.92 -3.44
C LEU A 90 14.97 -7.98 -4.31
N ASN A 91 15.72 -7.57 -5.32
CA ASN A 91 16.36 -8.48 -6.27
C ASN A 91 17.86 -8.53 -6.15
N LEU A 92 18.41 -8.07 -5.04
CA LEU A 92 19.86 -8.11 -4.83
C LEU A 92 20.42 -9.51 -4.92
N GLN A 93 19.68 -10.50 -4.40
CA GLN A 93 20.13 -11.88 -4.47
C GLN A 93 20.05 -12.44 -5.88
N ASP A 94 19.03 -12.03 -6.64
CA ASP A 94 18.88 -12.46 -8.02
C ASP A 94 19.91 -11.82 -8.93
N SER A 95 20.36 -10.62 -8.59
CA SER A 95 21.40 -9.94 -9.34
C SER A 95 22.79 -10.43 -8.93
N ALA A 96 22.88 -11.29 -7.94
CA ALA A 96 24.12 -11.91 -7.53
C ALA A 96 24.61 -12.88 -8.61
N PRO A 97 25.82 -13.37 -8.47
CA PRO A 97 26.50 -14.14 -9.52
C PRO A 97 25.77 -15.37 -10.03
N SER A 98 24.70 -15.72 -9.41
CA SER A 98 23.88 -16.83 -9.88
C SER A 98 23.22 -16.53 -11.22
N SER A 99 23.07 -15.31 -11.53
CA SER A 99 22.41 -14.90 -12.77
C SER A 99 23.35 -14.94 -13.94
#